data_6c5fc2928fb9ca5a5f9c34ad6ff4c798
#
_entry.id   6c5fc2928fb9ca5a5f9c34ad6ff4c798
#
_cell.length_a   1.000
_cell.length_b   1.000
_cell.length_c   1.000
_cell.angle_alpha   90.00
_cell.angle_beta   90.00
_cell.angle_gamma   90.00
#
_symmetry.space_group_name_H-M   'P 1'
#
loop_
_entity.id
_entity.type
_entity.pdbx_description
1 polymer ?
#
loop_
_entity_poly.entity_id
_entity_poly.type
_entity_poly.pdbx_seq_one_letter_code
_entity_poly.pdbx_strand_id
1 'polypeptide(L)'
;MAGLLLFVLLLAVSIPIFWLGFADLARAWATPEYSHGPLIPVISMYLFLRELRKAPLDTGGPVNRWPGIAIVAFGMAIAAFGNVVRIGDIVAYAFIIWVMGVVLVCFGWQRGKTHWAPVLHLIFMLPLPQAVYWQLSIFLQGISSELGVWFVKLAGVTVVLEGNIIDLGVYKLQVAEACSGLRYLFPILSFSYLFSILYRGPFWHKAVLLLSAAPLTVLMNSFRIGMIGVLVNYYGIEQAEGFLHFFEGWVIFLTCVGLLFGLAIALQRLTPNPKPLSEAIDLDMDRLGAMFSRILTIHPSKGLMAATVVTAAVSLGWFLTPKPDVTLPDRSPFMLFPREIDGRFASFESLTPSVAKVLGADDYVSATYSGQDEAPVNIFVAYYENQSEGSGIHSPEVCLPVGGWEVFSIDPYEVDMSNTVYGVFDVNRAVIQKGLSKQLVYYWFEQRGRRMTNDFHAKIMVLYDSWARGRMDGAMVRFVSPIIDGDEAAADLRMQEFMRHALQALPRYVPE
;
A
#
# COMPACT_ATOMS: atom_id res chain seq x y z
N MET A 1 -18.16 -28.35 23.88
CA MET A 1 -16.68 -28.36 23.98
C MET A 1 -15.99 -28.83 22.69
N ALA A 2 -16.37 -29.96 22.08
CA ALA A 2 -15.70 -30.47 20.86
C ALA A 2 -15.70 -29.52 19.67
N GLY A 3 -16.80 -28.79 19.40
CA GLY A 3 -16.86 -27.83 18.31
C GLY A 3 -15.97 -26.61 18.56
N LEU A 4 -15.90 -26.13 19.78
CA LEU A 4 -15.01 -25.02 20.16
C LEU A 4 -13.53 -25.44 20.03
N LEU A 5 -13.18 -26.66 20.47
CA LEU A 5 -11.82 -27.18 20.31
C LEU A 5 -11.44 -27.28 18.84
N LEU A 6 -12.35 -27.77 17.99
CA LEU A 6 -12.14 -27.85 16.56
C LEU A 6 -11.98 -26.47 15.91
N PHE A 7 -12.76 -25.47 16.37
CA PHE A 7 -12.64 -24.09 15.90
C PHE A 7 -11.32 -23.46 16.32
N VAL A 8 -10.90 -23.66 17.57
CA VAL A 8 -9.59 -23.19 18.06
C VAL A 8 -8.46 -23.86 17.30
N LEU A 9 -8.59 -25.17 17.02
CA LEU A 9 -7.61 -25.88 16.18
C LEU A 9 -7.56 -25.31 14.77
N LEU A 10 -8.71 -25.01 14.14
CA LEU A 10 -8.77 -24.34 12.84
C LEU A 10 -8.00 -23.02 12.83
N LEU A 11 -8.20 -22.17 13.86
CA LEU A 11 -7.48 -20.93 14.00
C LEU A 11 -5.97 -21.17 14.19
N ALA A 12 -5.58 -22.09 15.04
CA ALA A 12 -4.18 -22.38 15.32
C ALA A 12 -3.42 -22.88 14.08
N VAL A 13 -4.03 -23.82 13.31
CA VAL A 13 -3.38 -24.36 12.10
C VAL A 13 -3.37 -23.35 10.94
N SER A 14 -4.14 -22.28 10.99
CA SER A 14 -4.11 -21.21 9.99
C SER A 14 -2.95 -20.21 10.19
N ILE A 15 -2.40 -20.09 11.42
CA ILE A 15 -1.37 -19.09 11.73
C ILE A 15 -0.14 -19.20 10.82
N PRO A 16 0.46 -20.40 10.58
CA PRO A 16 1.69 -20.49 9.81
C PRO A 16 1.54 -19.98 8.37
N ILE A 17 0.43 -20.27 7.70
CA ILE A 17 0.21 -19.87 6.31
C ILE A 17 -0.09 -18.37 6.18
N PHE A 18 -0.73 -17.74 7.19
CA PHE A 18 -1.04 -16.32 7.19
C PHE A 18 0.03 -15.44 7.84
N TRP A 19 1.10 -16.06 8.39
CA TRP A 19 2.14 -15.32 9.13
C TRP A 19 2.77 -14.20 8.33
N LEU A 20 3.10 -14.44 7.05
CA LEU A 20 3.68 -13.42 6.17
C LEU A 20 2.75 -12.20 6.05
N GLY A 21 1.46 -12.42 5.81
CA GLY A 21 0.47 -11.35 5.73
C GLY A 21 0.31 -10.59 7.05
N PHE A 22 0.33 -11.28 8.20
CA PHE A 22 0.24 -10.64 9.52
C PHE A 22 1.47 -9.80 9.84
N ALA A 23 2.66 -10.25 9.45
CA ALA A 23 3.89 -9.52 9.65
C ALA A 23 3.91 -8.22 8.80
N ASP A 24 3.43 -8.29 7.54
CA ASP A 24 3.32 -7.13 6.66
C ASP A 24 2.25 -6.16 7.15
N LEU A 25 1.11 -6.65 7.62
CA LEU A 25 0.09 -5.84 8.26
C LEU A 25 0.63 -5.09 9.48
N ALA A 26 1.36 -5.78 10.36
CA ALA A 26 1.93 -5.16 11.55
C ALA A 26 2.93 -4.03 11.19
N ARG A 27 3.69 -4.20 10.10
CA ARG A 27 4.57 -3.15 9.57
C ARG A 27 3.78 -1.99 8.98
N ALA A 28 2.75 -2.27 8.19
CA ALA A 28 1.88 -1.25 7.63
C ALA A 28 1.17 -0.42 8.72
N TRP A 29 0.67 -1.07 9.77
CA TRP A 29 0.00 -0.38 10.89
C TRP A 29 0.91 0.53 11.71
N ALA A 30 2.23 0.38 11.59
CA ALA A 30 3.20 1.30 12.17
C ALA A 30 3.35 2.61 11.38
N THR A 31 2.84 2.66 10.14
CA THR A 31 2.83 3.88 9.32
C THR A 31 1.63 4.77 9.64
N PRO A 32 1.74 6.09 9.47
CA PRO A 32 0.64 7.02 9.76
C PRO A 32 -0.64 6.73 8.97
N GLU A 33 -0.52 6.29 7.71
CA GLU A 33 -1.62 6.05 6.77
C GLU A 33 -2.52 4.90 7.23
N TYR A 34 -1.92 3.86 7.85
CA TYR A 34 -2.62 2.65 8.27
C TYR A 34 -2.67 2.46 9.79
N SER A 35 -2.32 3.49 10.57
CA SER A 35 -2.31 3.45 12.06
C SER A 35 -3.68 3.13 12.68
N HIS A 36 -4.77 3.30 11.94
CA HIS A 36 -6.13 2.92 12.32
C HIS A 36 -6.38 1.40 12.20
N GLY A 37 -5.53 0.68 11.49
CA GLY A 37 -5.67 -0.75 11.17
C GLY A 37 -5.97 -1.66 12.35
N PRO A 38 -5.30 -1.54 13.50
CA PRO A 38 -5.59 -2.36 14.69
C PRO A 38 -7.02 -2.23 15.24
N LEU A 39 -7.70 -1.09 15.01
CA LEU A 39 -9.08 -0.88 15.46
C LEU A 39 -10.10 -1.62 14.58
N ILE A 40 -9.77 -1.89 13.31
CA ILE A 40 -10.70 -2.47 12.36
C ILE A 40 -11.18 -3.88 12.77
N PRO A 41 -10.33 -4.82 13.18
CA PRO A 41 -10.79 -6.11 13.69
C PRO A 41 -11.72 -6.00 14.90
N VAL A 42 -11.46 -5.04 15.79
CA VAL A 42 -12.30 -4.79 16.99
C VAL A 42 -13.68 -4.30 16.57
N ILE A 43 -13.75 -3.34 15.67
CA ILE A 43 -15.01 -2.80 15.13
C ILE A 43 -15.75 -3.89 14.35
N SER A 44 -15.05 -4.67 13.51
CA SER A 44 -15.63 -5.78 12.77
C SER A 44 -16.21 -6.85 13.69
N MET A 45 -15.54 -7.15 14.80
CA MET A 45 -16.05 -8.06 15.83
C MET A 45 -17.31 -7.50 16.48
N TYR A 46 -17.35 -6.22 16.81
CA TYR A 46 -18.58 -5.56 17.30
C TYR A 46 -19.74 -5.70 16.31
N LEU A 47 -19.52 -5.38 15.03
CA LEU A 47 -20.51 -5.53 13.98
C LEU A 47 -20.98 -7.00 13.84
N PHE A 48 -20.05 -7.94 13.93
CA PHE A 48 -20.36 -9.37 13.86
C PHE A 48 -21.26 -9.83 15.04
N LEU A 49 -20.92 -9.43 16.27
CA LEU A 49 -21.72 -9.76 17.46
C LEU A 49 -23.12 -9.13 17.40
N ARG A 50 -23.21 -7.90 16.85
CA ARG A 50 -24.49 -7.22 16.63
C ARG A 50 -25.36 -7.97 15.61
N GLU A 51 -24.81 -8.39 14.49
CA GLU A 51 -25.56 -9.19 13.52
C GLU A 51 -25.91 -10.59 14.06
N LEU A 52 -25.02 -11.19 14.85
CA LEU A 52 -25.25 -12.47 15.51
C LEU A 52 -26.49 -12.40 16.46
N ARG A 53 -26.73 -11.25 17.08
CA ARG A 53 -27.92 -11.03 17.93
C ARG A 53 -29.23 -11.14 17.12
N LYS A 54 -29.24 -10.69 15.87
CA LYS A 54 -30.39 -10.74 14.97
C LYS A 54 -30.62 -12.14 14.39
N ALA A 55 -29.56 -12.96 14.40
CA ALA A 55 -29.66 -14.32 13.85
C ALA A 55 -30.51 -15.23 14.75
N PRO A 56 -31.51 -15.93 14.21
CA PRO A 56 -32.32 -16.86 14.99
C PRO A 56 -31.46 -18.01 15.53
N LEU A 57 -31.86 -18.55 16.68
CA LEU A 57 -31.26 -19.79 17.23
C LEU A 57 -31.46 -20.93 16.23
N ASP A 58 -30.55 -21.92 16.26
CA ASP A 58 -30.60 -23.04 15.31
C ASP A 58 -31.88 -23.84 15.45
N THR A 59 -32.61 -23.99 14.36
CA THR A 59 -33.92 -24.72 14.33
C THR A 59 -33.76 -26.14 13.83
N GLY A 60 -32.52 -26.69 13.74
CA GLY A 60 -32.27 -28.11 13.44
C GLY A 60 -32.45 -28.53 11.97
N GLY A 61 -32.61 -27.60 11.03
CA GLY A 61 -32.75 -27.92 9.59
C GLY A 61 -31.41 -28.25 8.90
N PRO A 62 -31.45 -28.84 7.70
CA PRO A 62 -30.25 -29.15 6.93
C PRO A 62 -29.49 -27.84 6.57
N VAL A 63 -28.23 -27.73 6.97
CA VAL A 63 -27.37 -26.57 6.77
C VAL A 63 -26.40 -26.84 5.65
N ASN A 64 -26.52 -26.08 4.54
CA ASN A 64 -25.57 -26.14 3.44
C ASN A 64 -24.27 -25.39 3.81
N ARG A 65 -23.18 -26.10 4.00
CA ARG A 65 -21.84 -25.59 4.35
C ARG A 65 -20.83 -25.68 3.20
N TRP A 66 -21.20 -26.32 2.08
CA TRP A 66 -20.31 -26.53 0.94
C TRP A 66 -19.73 -25.22 0.36
N PRO A 67 -20.51 -24.14 0.18
CA PRO A 67 -19.95 -22.90 -0.31
C PRO A 67 -18.88 -22.32 0.63
N GLY A 68 -19.06 -22.49 1.94
CA GLY A 68 -18.06 -22.06 2.93
C GLY A 68 -16.75 -22.85 2.80
N ILE A 69 -16.84 -24.18 2.62
CA ILE A 69 -15.64 -25.01 2.41
C ILE A 69 -14.92 -24.61 1.13
N ALA A 70 -15.65 -24.37 0.04
CA ALA A 70 -15.08 -23.92 -1.22
C ALA A 70 -14.35 -22.57 -1.08
N ILE A 71 -14.93 -21.62 -0.34
CA ILE A 71 -14.32 -20.31 -0.08
C ILE A 71 -13.09 -20.45 0.84
N VAL A 72 -13.13 -21.33 1.87
CA VAL A 72 -11.94 -21.64 2.66
C VAL A 72 -10.83 -22.20 1.78
N ALA A 73 -11.12 -23.19 0.93
CA ALA A 73 -10.15 -23.77 0.02
C ALA A 73 -9.57 -22.75 -0.96
N PHE A 74 -10.42 -21.86 -1.49
CA PHE A 74 -10.00 -20.77 -2.38
C PHE A 74 -9.10 -19.76 -1.64
N GLY A 75 -9.47 -19.32 -0.44
CA GLY A 75 -8.64 -18.45 0.38
C GLY A 75 -7.28 -19.09 0.72
N MET A 76 -7.28 -20.39 1.04
CA MET A 76 -6.05 -21.14 1.30
C MET A 76 -5.16 -21.27 0.05
N ALA A 77 -5.76 -21.46 -1.13
CA ALA A 77 -5.00 -21.50 -2.39
C ALA A 77 -4.34 -20.14 -2.70
N ILE A 78 -5.08 -19.02 -2.50
CA ILE A 78 -4.53 -17.66 -2.65
C ILE A 78 -3.43 -17.42 -1.60
N ALA A 79 -3.61 -17.83 -0.34
CA ALA A 79 -2.61 -17.68 0.70
C ALA A 79 -1.33 -18.49 0.37
N ALA A 80 -1.48 -19.72 -0.11
CA ALA A 80 -0.36 -20.52 -0.58
C ALA A 80 0.38 -19.84 -1.73
N PHE A 81 -0.36 -19.36 -2.74
CA PHE A 81 0.21 -18.56 -3.85
C PHE A 81 0.96 -17.33 -3.34
N GLY A 82 0.34 -16.52 -2.46
CA GLY A 82 0.97 -15.33 -1.87
C GLY A 82 2.26 -15.64 -1.10
N ASN A 83 2.29 -16.78 -0.39
CA ASN A 83 3.53 -17.23 0.28
C ASN A 83 4.60 -17.70 -0.72
N VAL A 84 4.18 -18.34 -1.80
CA VAL A 84 5.09 -18.80 -2.86
C VAL A 84 5.74 -17.62 -3.56
N VAL A 85 4.95 -16.59 -3.94
CA VAL A 85 5.46 -15.35 -4.58
C VAL A 85 6.02 -14.33 -3.57
N ARG A 86 5.97 -14.63 -2.27
CA ARG A 86 6.46 -13.76 -1.17
C ARG A 86 5.80 -12.37 -1.14
N ILE A 87 4.52 -12.29 -1.46
CA ILE A 87 3.74 -11.05 -1.40
C ILE A 87 2.76 -11.12 -0.24
N GLY A 88 3.09 -10.46 0.87
CA GLY A 88 2.29 -10.49 2.09
C GLY A 88 0.91 -9.86 1.93
N ASP A 89 0.74 -8.87 1.07
CA ASP A 89 -0.57 -8.29 0.77
C ASP A 89 -1.55 -9.34 0.24
N ILE A 90 -1.11 -10.21 -0.69
CA ILE A 90 -1.95 -11.31 -1.21
C ILE A 90 -2.37 -12.24 -0.08
N VAL A 91 -1.45 -12.56 0.84
CA VAL A 91 -1.73 -13.41 2.01
C VAL A 91 -2.73 -12.72 2.95
N ALA A 92 -2.60 -11.43 3.17
CA ALA A 92 -3.51 -10.66 4.01
C ALA A 92 -4.92 -10.54 3.39
N TYR A 93 -5.03 -10.33 2.07
CA TYR A 93 -6.33 -10.38 1.36
C TYR A 93 -6.95 -11.79 1.42
N ALA A 94 -6.14 -12.84 1.24
CA ALA A 94 -6.59 -14.21 1.33
C ALA A 94 -7.15 -14.54 2.73
N PHE A 95 -6.61 -13.96 3.79
CA PHE A 95 -7.13 -14.11 5.15
C PHE A 95 -8.58 -13.64 5.27
N ILE A 96 -8.96 -12.51 4.67
CA ILE A 96 -10.35 -12.03 4.70
C ILE A 96 -11.29 -13.01 3.97
N ILE A 97 -10.85 -13.53 2.81
CA ILE A 97 -11.61 -14.55 2.06
C ILE A 97 -11.78 -15.80 2.92
N TRP A 98 -10.72 -16.26 3.56
CA TRP A 98 -10.75 -17.40 4.46
C TRP A 98 -11.69 -17.17 5.66
N VAL A 99 -11.65 -15.99 6.30
CA VAL A 99 -12.58 -15.61 7.39
C VAL A 99 -14.02 -15.70 6.92
N MET A 100 -14.35 -15.18 5.73
CA MET A 100 -15.70 -15.31 5.16
C MET A 100 -16.09 -16.78 4.98
N GLY A 101 -15.18 -17.60 4.46
CA GLY A 101 -15.39 -19.04 4.32
C GLY A 101 -15.67 -19.72 5.67
N VAL A 102 -14.89 -19.38 6.70
CA VAL A 102 -15.07 -19.92 8.07
C VAL A 102 -16.44 -19.51 8.65
N VAL A 103 -16.86 -18.25 8.47
CA VAL A 103 -18.20 -17.78 8.88
C VAL A 103 -19.29 -18.62 8.17
N LEU A 104 -19.17 -18.85 6.86
CA LEU A 104 -20.12 -19.65 6.09
C LEU A 104 -20.12 -21.13 6.51
N VAL A 105 -18.97 -21.67 6.90
CA VAL A 105 -18.88 -23.04 7.45
C VAL A 105 -19.55 -23.14 8.81
N CYS A 106 -19.35 -22.15 9.68
CA CYS A 106 -19.97 -22.16 11.02
C CYS A 106 -21.49 -22.01 10.97
N PHE A 107 -22.00 -21.03 10.19
CA PHE A 107 -23.42 -20.66 10.16
C PHE A 107 -24.18 -21.24 8.97
N GLY A 108 -23.51 -21.82 7.98
CA GLY A 108 -24.08 -22.25 6.69
C GLY A 108 -24.38 -21.08 5.75
N TRP A 109 -24.66 -21.40 4.49
CA TRP A 109 -24.81 -20.39 3.42
C TRP A 109 -25.90 -19.36 3.73
N GLN A 110 -27.09 -19.77 4.13
CA GLN A 110 -28.23 -18.86 4.28
C GLN A 110 -28.05 -17.85 5.42
N ARG A 111 -27.46 -18.28 6.54
CA ARG A 111 -27.23 -17.42 7.72
C ARG A 111 -25.87 -16.73 7.64
N GLY A 112 -24.84 -17.44 7.18
CA GLY A 112 -23.48 -16.91 7.11
C GLY A 112 -23.36 -15.71 6.16
N LYS A 113 -24.11 -15.72 5.06
CA LYS A 113 -24.13 -14.57 4.11
C LYS A 113 -24.64 -13.28 4.72
N THR A 114 -25.41 -13.29 5.80
CA THR A 114 -25.86 -12.06 6.46
C THR A 114 -24.72 -11.36 7.21
N HIS A 115 -23.62 -12.06 7.50
CA HIS A 115 -22.43 -11.52 8.15
C HIS A 115 -21.40 -10.97 7.16
N TRP A 116 -21.76 -10.73 5.88
CA TRP A 116 -20.84 -10.17 4.88
C TRP A 116 -20.29 -8.79 5.28
N ALA A 117 -21.11 -7.93 5.90
CA ALA A 117 -20.74 -6.56 6.21
C ALA A 117 -19.60 -6.47 7.25
N PRO A 118 -19.65 -7.17 8.41
CA PRO A 118 -18.50 -7.18 9.33
C PRO A 118 -17.24 -7.81 8.74
N VAL A 119 -17.35 -8.81 7.86
CA VAL A 119 -16.18 -9.41 7.20
C VAL A 119 -15.61 -8.45 6.15
N LEU A 120 -16.46 -7.81 5.35
CA LEU A 120 -16.00 -6.82 4.37
C LEU A 120 -15.33 -5.60 5.03
N HIS A 121 -15.76 -5.22 6.24
CA HIS A 121 -15.14 -4.15 7.00
C HIS A 121 -13.65 -4.40 7.26
N LEU A 122 -13.22 -5.67 7.36
CA LEU A 122 -11.81 -6.02 7.53
C LEU A 122 -10.92 -5.53 6.38
N ILE A 123 -11.47 -5.20 5.20
CA ILE A 123 -10.68 -4.68 4.08
C ILE A 123 -9.97 -3.36 4.43
N PHE A 124 -10.57 -2.57 5.33
CA PHE A 124 -10.00 -1.29 5.75
C PHE A 124 -8.77 -1.42 6.67
N MET A 125 -8.42 -2.62 7.12
CA MET A 125 -7.17 -2.85 7.84
C MET A 125 -5.99 -3.12 6.92
N LEU A 126 -6.25 -3.38 5.61
CA LEU A 126 -5.25 -3.79 4.64
C LEU A 126 -4.62 -2.58 3.96
N PRO A 127 -3.30 -2.59 3.73
CA PRO A 127 -2.68 -1.62 2.84
C PRO A 127 -3.16 -1.83 1.40
N LEU A 128 -3.21 -0.75 0.63
CA LEU A 128 -3.38 -0.86 -0.82
C LEU A 128 -2.14 -1.48 -1.46
N PRO A 129 -2.31 -2.24 -2.55
CA PRO A 129 -1.18 -2.60 -3.39
C PRO A 129 -0.40 -1.35 -3.81
N GLN A 130 0.94 -1.43 -3.74
CA GLN A 130 1.83 -0.27 -3.88
C GLN A 130 1.55 0.56 -5.14
N ALA A 131 1.37 -0.08 -6.29
CA ALA A 131 1.07 0.60 -7.55
C ALA A 131 -0.24 1.41 -7.49
N VAL A 132 -1.28 0.87 -6.83
CA VAL A 132 -2.57 1.56 -6.65
C VAL A 132 -2.41 2.72 -5.67
N TYR A 133 -1.65 2.53 -4.60
CA TYR A 133 -1.37 3.57 -3.60
C TYR A 133 -0.74 4.81 -4.24
N TRP A 134 0.33 4.62 -5.06
CA TRP A 134 1.04 5.74 -5.69
C TRP A 134 0.19 6.47 -6.73
N GLN A 135 -0.49 5.73 -7.61
CA GLN A 135 -1.38 6.35 -8.60
C GLN A 135 -2.49 7.17 -7.93
N LEU A 136 -3.09 6.61 -6.87
CA LEU A 136 -4.12 7.31 -6.11
C LEU A 136 -3.55 8.52 -5.36
N SER A 137 -2.35 8.42 -4.79
CA SER A 137 -1.67 9.51 -4.10
C SER A 137 -1.41 10.70 -5.03
N ILE A 138 -0.80 10.44 -6.20
CA ILE A 138 -0.51 11.46 -7.21
C ILE A 138 -1.82 12.12 -7.70
N PHE A 139 -2.84 11.30 -8.01
CA PHE A 139 -4.14 11.81 -8.46
C PHE A 139 -4.81 12.71 -7.41
N LEU A 140 -4.86 12.27 -6.16
CA LEU A 140 -5.47 13.04 -5.07
C LEU A 140 -4.66 14.31 -4.72
N GLN A 141 -3.33 14.23 -4.80
CA GLN A 141 -2.45 15.39 -4.61
C GLN A 141 -2.72 16.45 -5.66
N GLY A 142 -2.87 16.07 -6.93
CA GLY A 142 -3.22 17.01 -8.03
C GLY A 142 -4.54 17.73 -7.77
N ILE A 143 -5.63 16.98 -7.53
CA ILE A 143 -6.94 17.55 -7.24
C ILE A 143 -6.90 18.45 -5.98
N SER A 144 -6.22 17.99 -4.93
CA SER A 144 -6.13 18.74 -3.68
C SER A 144 -5.35 20.07 -3.87
N SER A 145 -4.33 20.06 -4.71
CA SER A 145 -3.55 21.26 -5.04
C SER A 145 -4.36 22.27 -5.84
N GLU A 146 -5.10 21.83 -6.87
CA GLU A 146 -5.98 22.68 -7.68
C GLU A 146 -7.06 23.35 -6.84
N LEU A 147 -7.77 22.56 -6.03
CA LEU A 147 -8.79 23.08 -5.13
C LEU A 147 -8.19 23.93 -4.01
N GLY A 148 -7.00 23.59 -3.51
CA GLY A 148 -6.26 24.39 -2.53
C GLY A 148 -5.93 25.79 -3.07
N VAL A 149 -5.41 25.86 -4.30
CA VAL A 149 -5.16 27.11 -5.00
C VAL A 149 -6.44 27.92 -5.22
N TRP A 150 -7.55 27.26 -5.52
CA TRP A 150 -8.86 27.92 -5.61
C TRP A 150 -9.25 28.60 -4.28
N PHE A 151 -9.02 27.93 -3.12
CA PHE A 151 -9.25 28.54 -1.81
C PHE A 151 -8.32 29.75 -1.55
N VAL A 152 -7.04 29.67 -1.95
CA VAL A 152 -6.08 30.78 -1.85
C VAL A 152 -6.56 31.98 -2.66
N LYS A 153 -7.01 31.76 -3.91
CA LYS A 153 -7.57 32.81 -4.78
C LYS A 153 -8.83 33.44 -4.18
N LEU A 154 -9.71 32.66 -3.57
CA LEU A 154 -10.90 33.18 -2.88
C LEU A 154 -10.54 34.12 -1.71
N ALA A 155 -9.40 33.88 -1.05
CA ALA A 155 -8.89 34.76 -0.01
C ALA A 155 -8.19 36.01 -0.55
N GLY A 156 -8.19 36.25 -1.87
CA GLY A 156 -7.62 37.41 -2.52
C GLY A 156 -6.10 37.38 -2.73
N VAL A 157 -5.47 36.20 -2.56
CA VAL A 157 -4.03 36.01 -2.74
C VAL A 157 -3.73 35.62 -4.19
N THR A 158 -2.77 36.32 -4.83
CA THR A 158 -2.29 35.96 -6.16
C THR A 158 -1.45 34.69 -6.06
N VAL A 159 -1.79 33.66 -6.84
CA VAL A 159 -1.14 32.34 -6.77
C VAL A 159 -1.17 31.66 -8.12
N VAL A 160 -0.07 30.97 -8.45
CA VAL A 160 0.08 30.10 -9.62
C VAL A 160 0.37 28.69 -9.16
N LEU A 161 -0.18 27.70 -9.84
CA LEU A 161 0.09 26.28 -9.61
C LEU A 161 0.97 25.75 -10.73
N GLU A 162 2.15 25.25 -10.38
CA GLU A 162 3.06 24.58 -11.30
C GLU A 162 3.25 23.14 -10.84
N GLY A 163 2.45 22.21 -11.39
CA GLY A 163 2.40 20.83 -10.90
C GLY A 163 1.85 20.76 -9.48
N ASN A 164 2.68 20.35 -8.51
CA ASN A 164 2.35 20.33 -7.08
C ASN A 164 3.01 21.48 -6.29
N ILE A 165 3.56 22.48 -6.98
CA ILE A 165 4.12 23.70 -6.36
C ILE A 165 3.11 24.82 -6.44
N ILE A 166 2.78 25.38 -5.30
CA ILE A 166 1.95 26.56 -5.13
C ILE A 166 2.88 27.78 -5.02
N ASP A 167 2.97 28.58 -6.08
CA ASP A 167 3.77 29.80 -6.14
C ASP A 167 2.94 31.00 -5.70
N LEU A 168 3.27 31.57 -4.54
CA LEU A 168 2.64 32.77 -3.96
C LEU A 168 3.38 34.04 -4.35
N GLY A 169 4.40 33.95 -5.22
CA GLY A 169 5.28 35.06 -5.58
C GLY A 169 6.35 35.40 -4.53
N VAL A 170 6.00 35.35 -3.26
CA VAL A 170 6.92 35.57 -2.12
C VAL A 170 7.51 34.24 -1.64
N TYR A 171 6.72 33.19 -1.68
CA TYR A 171 7.10 31.84 -1.27
C TYR A 171 6.59 30.82 -2.27
N LYS A 172 7.36 29.73 -2.46
CA LYS A 172 6.93 28.54 -3.19
C LYS A 172 6.71 27.41 -2.21
N LEU A 173 5.50 26.86 -2.19
CA LEU A 173 5.10 25.79 -1.30
C LEU A 173 4.93 24.51 -2.11
N GLN A 174 5.67 23.48 -1.76
CA GLN A 174 5.46 22.14 -2.32
C GLN A 174 4.33 21.45 -1.56
N VAL A 175 3.33 20.94 -2.30
CA VAL A 175 2.29 20.09 -1.75
C VAL A 175 2.87 18.69 -1.59
N ALA A 176 3.23 18.31 -0.36
CA ALA A 176 3.86 17.07 -0.01
C ALA A 176 2.93 15.85 -0.24
N GLU A 177 3.50 14.65 -0.42
CA GLU A 177 2.75 13.38 -0.45
C GLU A 177 1.85 13.25 0.78
N ALA A 178 2.34 13.63 1.96
CA ALA A 178 1.55 13.70 3.20
C ALA A 178 0.31 14.59 3.09
N CYS A 179 0.24 15.47 2.08
CA CYS A 179 -0.90 16.32 1.75
C CYS A 179 -1.77 15.76 0.62
N SER A 180 -1.57 14.51 0.17
CA SER A 180 -2.47 13.83 -0.78
C SER A 180 -3.85 13.55 -0.18
N GLY A 181 -3.97 13.54 1.14
CA GLY A 181 -5.20 13.22 1.87
C GLY A 181 -5.42 11.74 2.12
N LEU A 182 -4.58 10.83 1.58
CA LEU A 182 -4.70 9.38 1.78
C LEU A 182 -4.66 8.98 3.25
N ARG A 183 -3.84 9.65 4.05
CA ARG A 183 -3.74 9.43 5.50
C ARG A 183 -5.07 9.53 6.23
N TYR A 184 -6.02 10.33 5.70
CA TYR A 184 -7.34 10.52 6.29
C TYR A 184 -8.41 9.74 5.56
N LEU A 185 -8.22 9.46 4.29
CA LEU A 185 -9.20 8.82 3.42
C LEU A 185 -9.61 7.45 3.95
N PHE A 186 -8.63 6.59 4.31
CA PHE A 186 -8.93 5.24 4.79
C PHE A 186 -9.66 5.21 6.13
N PRO A 187 -9.23 5.96 7.17
CA PRO A 187 -9.99 6.07 8.41
C PRO A 187 -11.41 6.60 8.20
N ILE A 188 -11.59 7.60 7.32
CA ILE A 188 -12.90 8.20 7.06
C ILE A 188 -13.79 7.25 6.25
N LEU A 189 -13.25 6.52 5.27
CA LEU A 189 -13.98 5.48 4.54
C LEU A 189 -14.43 4.36 5.47
N SER A 190 -13.55 3.89 6.36
CA SER A 190 -13.89 2.88 7.36
C SER A 190 -14.98 3.37 8.31
N PHE A 191 -14.85 4.59 8.82
CA PHE A 191 -15.86 5.21 9.67
C PHE A 191 -17.20 5.38 8.92
N SER A 192 -17.17 5.86 7.69
CA SER A 192 -18.35 6.06 6.86
C SER A 192 -19.05 4.74 6.53
N TYR A 193 -18.29 3.68 6.28
CA TYR A 193 -18.81 2.32 6.11
C TYR A 193 -19.50 1.83 7.39
N LEU A 194 -18.83 1.92 8.54
CA LEU A 194 -19.40 1.62 9.85
C LEU A 194 -20.70 2.41 10.07
N PHE A 195 -20.65 3.72 9.83
CA PHE A 195 -21.77 4.62 10.00
C PHE A 195 -22.94 4.24 9.10
N SER A 196 -22.70 3.90 7.83
CA SER A 196 -23.72 3.47 6.89
C SER A 196 -24.42 2.16 7.32
N ILE A 197 -23.69 1.22 7.95
CA ILE A 197 -24.24 -0.01 8.51
C ILE A 197 -25.11 0.26 9.73
N LEU A 198 -24.65 1.15 10.61
CA LEU A 198 -25.36 1.50 11.84
C LEU A 198 -26.58 2.39 11.57
N TYR A 199 -26.59 3.10 10.45
CA TYR A 199 -27.64 4.05 10.12
C TYR A 199 -28.96 3.36 9.76
N ARG A 200 -30.05 3.76 10.42
CA ARG A 200 -31.43 3.30 10.21
C ARG A 200 -32.16 4.20 9.20
N GLY A 201 -31.90 3.97 7.93
CA GLY A 201 -32.54 4.73 6.85
C GLY A 201 -32.58 3.92 5.56
N PRO A 202 -33.16 4.47 4.48
CA PRO A 202 -33.23 3.83 3.18
C PRO A 202 -31.82 3.59 2.62
N PHE A 203 -31.70 2.62 1.71
CA PHE A 203 -30.41 2.22 1.15
C PHE A 203 -29.65 3.38 0.48
N TRP A 204 -30.38 4.27 -0.21
CA TRP A 204 -29.73 5.40 -0.88
C TRP A 204 -29.07 6.39 0.11
N HIS A 205 -29.62 6.59 1.35
CA HIS A 205 -28.95 7.37 2.37
C HIS A 205 -27.61 6.73 2.77
N LYS A 206 -27.59 5.40 2.95
CA LYS A 206 -26.39 4.64 3.28
C LYS A 206 -25.34 4.76 2.18
N ALA A 207 -25.77 4.68 0.92
CA ALA A 207 -24.90 4.86 -0.23
C ALA A 207 -24.33 6.29 -0.29
N VAL A 208 -25.15 7.33 -0.08
CA VAL A 208 -24.69 8.72 -0.04
C VAL A 208 -23.69 8.93 1.10
N LEU A 209 -23.98 8.44 2.31
CA LEU A 209 -23.05 8.54 3.45
C LEU A 209 -21.72 7.88 3.15
N LEU A 210 -21.71 6.68 2.57
CA LEU A 210 -20.49 5.96 2.22
C LEU A 210 -19.70 6.68 1.12
N LEU A 211 -20.36 7.09 0.04
CA LEU A 211 -19.71 7.70 -1.11
C LEU A 211 -19.24 9.14 -0.84
N SER A 212 -19.85 9.84 0.13
CA SER A 212 -19.43 11.19 0.51
C SER A 212 -18.09 11.22 1.25
N ALA A 213 -17.62 10.10 1.78
CA ALA A 213 -16.36 10.04 2.52
C ALA A 213 -15.17 10.56 1.69
N ALA A 214 -15.03 10.12 0.44
CA ALA A 214 -13.92 10.53 -0.42
C ALA A 214 -13.97 12.02 -0.78
N PRO A 215 -15.09 12.57 -1.33
CA PRO A 215 -15.14 14.00 -1.65
C PRO A 215 -15.03 14.91 -0.41
N LEU A 216 -15.54 14.50 0.75
CA LEU A 216 -15.36 15.26 1.99
C LEU A 216 -13.89 15.29 2.41
N THR A 217 -13.19 14.16 2.31
CA THR A 217 -11.78 14.10 2.63
C THR A 217 -10.95 14.98 1.71
N VAL A 218 -11.19 14.91 0.39
CA VAL A 218 -10.50 15.74 -0.59
C VAL A 218 -10.76 17.22 -0.34
N LEU A 219 -12.02 17.61 -0.10
CA LEU A 219 -12.40 19.00 0.18
C LEU A 219 -11.69 19.54 1.43
N MET A 220 -11.69 18.76 2.52
CA MET A 220 -11.04 19.16 3.77
C MET A 220 -9.53 19.24 3.65
N ASN A 221 -8.92 18.33 2.90
CA ASN A 221 -7.50 18.38 2.60
C ASN A 221 -7.13 19.60 1.75
N SER A 222 -7.93 19.88 0.71
CA SER A 222 -7.77 21.07 -0.13
C SER A 222 -7.94 22.37 0.66
N PHE A 223 -8.91 22.40 1.57
CA PHE A 223 -9.09 23.54 2.50
C PHE A 223 -7.86 23.76 3.38
N ARG A 224 -7.27 22.67 3.91
CA ARG A 224 -6.01 22.71 4.65
C ARG A 224 -4.87 23.32 3.82
N ILE A 225 -4.68 22.86 2.57
CA ILE A 225 -3.67 23.38 1.66
C ILE A 225 -3.90 24.88 1.41
N GLY A 226 -5.13 25.28 1.12
CA GLY A 226 -5.51 26.67 0.93
C GLY A 226 -5.24 27.52 2.16
N MET A 227 -5.58 27.04 3.35
CA MET A 227 -5.35 27.73 4.62
C MET A 227 -3.84 27.95 4.86
N ILE A 228 -3.02 26.93 4.60
CA ILE A 228 -1.56 27.04 4.70
C ILE A 228 -1.05 28.10 3.75
N GLY A 229 -1.50 28.10 2.48
CA GLY A 229 -1.10 29.13 1.49
C GLY A 229 -1.45 30.53 1.93
N VAL A 230 -2.63 30.76 2.48
CA VAL A 230 -3.07 32.06 3.01
C VAL A 230 -2.22 32.46 4.21
N LEU A 231 -1.97 31.56 5.17
CA LEU A 231 -1.15 31.84 6.35
C LEU A 231 0.29 32.21 5.97
N VAL A 232 0.89 31.46 5.04
CA VAL A 232 2.25 31.74 4.56
C VAL A 232 2.32 33.12 3.90
N ASN A 233 1.33 33.46 3.06
CA ASN A 233 1.31 34.76 2.38
C ASN A 233 1.24 35.94 3.34
N TYR A 234 0.44 35.84 4.41
CA TYR A 234 0.22 36.99 5.34
C TYR A 234 1.15 36.99 6.55
N TYR A 235 1.60 35.83 7.03
CA TYR A 235 2.32 35.69 8.30
C TYR A 235 3.70 35.05 8.18
N GLY A 236 4.06 34.57 6.98
CA GLY A 236 5.35 33.90 6.73
C GLY A 236 5.35 32.39 7.01
N ILE A 237 6.43 31.74 6.61
CA ILE A 237 6.53 30.27 6.61
C ILE A 237 6.56 29.65 8.01
N GLU A 238 7.11 30.36 9.00
CA GLU A 238 7.20 29.89 10.40
C GLU A 238 5.81 29.65 11.02
N GLN A 239 4.83 30.48 10.67
CA GLN A 239 3.45 30.32 11.15
C GLN A 239 2.76 29.14 10.49
N ALA A 240 3.14 28.80 9.25
CA ALA A 240 2.62 27.62 8.58
C ALA A 240 3.10 26.32 9.24
N GLU A 241 4.35 26.25 9.70
CA GLU A 241 4.89 25.10 10.39
C GLU A 241 4.17 24.85 11.73
N GLY A 242 3.92 25.89 12.52
CA GLY A 242 3.13 25.80 13.74
C GLY A 242 1.68 25.37 13.51
N PHE A 243 1.03 25.93 12.48
CA PHE A 243 -0.33 25.57 12.08
C PHE A 243 -0.41 24.13 11.52
N LEU A 244 0.58 23.71 10.72
CA LEU A 244 0.68 22.34 10.22
C LEU A 244 0.68 21.32 11.37
N HIS A 245 1.44 21.59 12.42
CA HIS A 245 1.53 20.69 13.57
C HIS A 245 0.21 20.60 14.36
N PHE A 246 -0.50 21.71 14.52
CA PHE A 246 -1.80 21.74 15.19
C PHE A 246 -2.91 21.11 14.33
N PHE A 247 -2.91 21.33 13.01
CA PHE A 247 -3.89 20.79 12.06
C PHE A 247 -3.57 19.36 11.58
N GLU A 248 -2.60 18.71 12.22
CA GLU A 248 -2.29 17.32 11.95
C GLU A 248 -3.46 16.39 12.27
N GLY A 249 -3.93 15.72 11.24
CA GLY A 249 -4.73 14.49 11.29
C GLY A 249 -6.07 14.56 12.01
N TRP A 250 -6.04 14.85 13.28
CA TRP A 250 -7.20 14.75 14.16
C TRP A 250 -8.28 15.79 13.84
N VAL A 251 -7.90 17.03 13.54
CA VAL A 251 -8.86 18.11 13.25
C VAL A 251 -9.60 17.81 11.94
N ILE A 252 -8.87 17.39 10.90
CA ILE A 252 -9.48 17.01 9.62
C ILE A 252 -10.41 15.82 9.81
N PHE A 253 -9.96 14.78 10.51
CA PHE A 253 -10.76 13.59 10.78
C PHE A 253 -12.05 13.94 11.53
N LEU A 254 -11.96 14.65 12.64
CA LEU A 254 -13.12 15.05 13.43
C LEU A 254 -14.08 15.96 12.64
N THR A 255 -13.55 16.85 11.81
CA THR A 255 -14.37 17.73 10.96
C THR A 255 -15.11 16.89 9.91
N CYS A 256 -14.44 15.95 9.23
CA CYS A 256 -15.10 15.04 8.29
C CYS A 256 -16.18 14.19 8.98
N VAL A 257 -15.91 13.67 10.17
CA VAL A 257 -16.91 12.95 10.98
C VAL A 257 -18.10 13.87 11.30
N GLY A 258 -17.86 15.11 11.72
CA GLY A 258 -18.90 16.10 11.99
C GLY A 258 -19.74 16.40 10.73
N LEU A 259 -19.10 16.55 9.56
CA LEU A 259 -19.78 16.76 8.28
C LEU A 259 -20.61 15.54 7.88
N LEU A 260 -20.14 14.32 8.12
CA LEU A 260 -20.93 13.09 7.90
C LEU A 260 -22.16 13.04 8.81
N PHE A 261 -22.04 13.44 10.09
CA PHE A 261 -23.19 13.56 10.97
C PHE A 261 -24.16 14.64 10.49
N GLY A 262 -23.66 15.81 10.07
CA GLY A 262 -24.46 16.88 9.48
C GLY A 262 -25.21 16.41 8.22
N LEU A 263 -24.54 15.67 7.36
CA LEU A 263 -25.14 15.06 6.17
C LEU A 263 -26.23 14.06 6.54
N ALA A 264 -26.02 13.21 7.56
CA ALA A 264 -27.02 12.28 8.04
C ALA A 264 -28.28 13.00 8.58
N ILE A 265 -28.10 14.13 9.30
CA ILE A 265 -29.21 14.98 9.75
C ILE A 265 -29.96 15.55 8.54
N ALA A 266 -29.25 16.08 7.56
CA ALA A 266 -29.85 16.63 6.35
C ALA A 266 -30.65 15.56 5.58
N LEU A 267 -30.10 14.36 5.42
CA LEU A 267 -30.78 13.23 4.80
C LEU A 267 -32.03 12.80 5.59
N GLN A 268 -31.97 12.81 6.92
CA GLN A 268 -33.15 12.50 7.74
C GLN A 268 -34.30 13.50 7.50
N ARG A 269 -33.99 14.79 7.32
CA ARG A 269 -34.99 15.82 7.03
C ARG A 269 -35.67 15.63 5.68
N LEU A 270 -35.10 14.87 4.77
CA LEU A 270 -35.68 14.51 3.48
C LEU A 270 -36.61 13.28 3.57
N THR A 271 -36.71 12.64 4.73
CA THR A 271 -37.64 11.51 4.92
C THR A 271 -39.00 11.99 5.40
N PRO A 272 -40.09 11.26 5.09
CA PRO A 272 -41.42 11.60 5.55
C PRO A 272 -41.57 11.62 7.09
N ASN A 273 -40.79 10.80 7.80
CA ASN A 273 -40.78 10.71 9.27
C ASN A 273 -39.32 10.84 9.77
N PRO A 274 -38.80 12.07 9.90
CA PRO A 274 -37.42 12.29 10.34
C PRO A 274 -37.23 11.83 11.78
N LYS A 275 -36.16 11.07 12.02
CA LYS A 275 -35.74 10.60 13.34
C LYS A 275 -34.53 11.40 13.84
N PRO A 276 -34.48 11.67 15.17
CA PRO A 276 -33.27 12.22 15.75
C PRO A 276 -32.10 11.24 15.57
N LEU A 277 -30.86 11.75 15.53
CA LEU A 277 -29.65 10.90 15.29
C LEU A 277 -29.51 9.76 16.31
N SER A 278 -29.89 9.97 17.56
CA SER A 278 -29.87 8.95 18.61
C SER A 278 -30.76 7.73 18.29
N GLU A 279 -31.82 7.92 17.50
CA GLU A 279 -32.67 6.83 17.04
C GLU A 279 -32.32 6.36 15.62
N ALA A 280 -31.74 7.26 14.83
CA ALA A 280 -31.28 6.95 13.47
C ALA A 280 -30.00 6.11 13.42
N ILE A 281 -29.24 6.07 14.50
CA ILE A 281 -27.99 5.30 14.62
C ILE A 281 -28.22 4.15 15.61
N ASP A 282 -27.96 2.94 15.17
CA ASP A 282 -28.10 1.71 15.96
C ASP A 282 -26.82 1.36 16.71
N LEU A 283 -26.53 2.10 17.78
CA LEU A 283 -25.35 1.88 18.65
C LEU A 283 -25.63 0.92 19.83
N ASP A 284 -26.67 0.10 19.71
CA ASP A 284 -27.06 -0.81 20.79
C ASP A 284 -25.92 -1.79 21.16
N MET A 285 -25.37 -1.60 22.34
CA MET A 285 -24.33 -2.44 22.93
C MET A 285 -24.89 -3.48 23.92
N ASP A 286 -26.20 -3.55 24.08
CA ASP A 286 -26.82 -4.47 25.04
C ASP A 286 -26.55 -5.92 24.68
N ARG A 287 -26.27 -6.74 25.71
CA ARG A 287 -26.06 -8.18 25.61
C ARG A 287 -24.90 -8.67 24.73
N LEU A 288 -23.92 -7.81 24.40
CA LEU A 288 -22.73 -8.24 23.62
C LEU A 288 -21.99 -9.41 24.31
N GLY A 289 -21.89 -9.40 25.64
CA GLY A 289 -21.30 -10.50 26.40
C GLY A 289 -22.06 -11.84 26.23
N ALA A 290 -23.41 -11.79 26.18
CA ALA A 290 -24.21 -12.96 25.90
C ALA A 290 -24.05 -13.44 24.45
N MET A 291 -23.81 -12.54 23.48
CA MET A 291 -23.51 -12.92 22.10
C MET A 291 -22.13 -13.55 21.96
N PHE A 292 -21.12 -13.03 22.71
CA PHE A 292 -19.82 -13.65 22.77
C PHE A 292 -19.90 -15.09 23.29
N SER A 293 -20.71 -15.36 24.34
CA SER A 293 -20.92 -16.72 24.83
C SER A 293 -21.55 -17.65 23.80
N ARG A 294 -22.34 -17.13 22.83
CA ARG A 294 -22.87 -17.93 21.70
C ARG A 294 -21.77 -18.43 20.75
N ILE A 295 -20.69 -17.66 20.57
CA ILE A 295 -19.52 -18.13 19.79
C ILE A 295 -18.88 -19.33 20.47
N LEU A 296 -18.86 -19.34 21.80
CA LEU A 296 -18.27 -20.46 22.58
C LEU A 296 -19.10 -21.75 22.47
N THR A 297 -20.36 -21.68 22.00
CA THR A 297 -21.25 -22.84 21.82
C THR A 297 -21.24 -23.41 20.41
N ILE A 298 -20.20 -23.18 19.63
CA ILE A 298 -20.03 -23.74 18.28
C ILE A 298 -20.17 -25.26 18.33
N HIS A 299 -21.09 -25.79 17.50
CA HIS A 299 -21.30 -27.24 17.39
C HIS A 299 -20.32 -27.90 16.41
N PRO A 300 -19.78 -29.07 16.71
CA PRO A 300 -18.95 -29.80 15.76
C PRO A 300 -19.80 -30.17 14.53
N SER A 301 -19.27 -29.91 13.34
CA SER A 301 -19.92 -30.26 12.09
C SER A 301 -18.92 -30.85 11.10
N LYS A 302 -19.40 -31.68 10.18
CA LYS A 302 -18.57 -32.24 9.09
C LYS A 302 -17.95 -31.11 8.26
N GLY A 303 -18.65 -29.98 8.09
CA GLY A 303 -18.13 -28.80 7.39
C GLY A 303 -16.96 -28.11 8.12
N LEU A 304 -17.07 -27.93 9.44
CA LEU A 304 -16.00 -27.36 10.26
C LEU A 304 -14.76 -28.29 10.27
N MET A 305 -15.00 -29.62 10.36
CA MET A 305 -13.92 -30.58 10.27
C MET A 305 -13.23 -30.57 8.90
N ALA A 306 -14.00 -30.53 7.80
CA ALA A 306 -13.44 -30.38 6.45
C ALA A 306 -12.62 -29.10 6.27
N ALA A 307 -13.13 -27.95 6.73
CA ALA A 307 -12.40 -26.68 6.70
C ALA A 307 -11.09 -26.74 7.51
N THR A 308 -11.12 -27.39 8.69
CA THR A 308 -9.92 -27.60 9.51
C THR A 308 -8.89 -28.47 8.79
N VAL A 309 -9.34 -29.58 8.18
CA VAL A 309 -8.46 -30.50 7.43
C VAL A 309 -7.85 -29.78 6.22
N VAL A 310 -8.65 -29.04 5.44
CA VAL A 310 -8.15 -28.28 4.28
C VAL A 310 -7.11 -27.23 4.73
N THR A 311 -7.42 -26.46 5.77
CA THR A 311 -6.50 -25.45 6.29
C THR A 311 -5.21 -26.09 6.82
N ALA A 312 -5.31 -27.18 7.59
CA ALA A 312 -4.16 -27.91 8.12
C ALA A 312 -3.31 -28.52 6.99
N ALA A 313 -3.94 -29.12 5.98
CA ALA A 313 -3.23 -29.75 4.86
C ALA A 313 -2.42 -28.73 4.06
N VAL A 314 -3.00 -27.57 3.77
CA VAL A 314 -2.29 -26.50 3.03
C VAL A 314 -1.19 -25.88 3.90
N SER A 315 -1.46 -25.59 5.18
CA SER A 315 -0.45 -25.02 6.09
C SER A 315 0.72 -25.97 6.32
N LEU A 316 0.43 -27.27 6.52
CA LEU A 316 1.46 -28.29 6.68
C LEU A 316 2.22 -28.52 5.38
N GLY A 317 1.52 -28.56 4.24
CA GLY A 317 2.14 -28.65 2.92
C GLY A 317 3.13 -27.52 2.70
N TRP A 318 2.73 -26.28 2.99
CA TRP A 318 3.60 -25.12 2.93
C TRP A 318 4.83 -25.25 3.86
N PHE A 319 4.61 -25.67 5.11
CA PHE A 319 5.69 -25.82 6.09
C PHE A 319 6.69 -26.91 5.71
N LEU A 320 6.21 -28.00 5.09
CA LEU A 320 7.04 -29.13 4.66
C LEU A 320 7.65 -28.95 3.26
N THR A 321 7.27 -27.91 2.51
CA THR A 321 7.84 -27.64 1.18
C THR A 321 9.34 -27.35 1.34
N PRO A 322 10.23 -28.17 0.73
CA PRO A 322 11.66 -27.92 0.80
C PRO A 322 11.99 -26.57 0.14
N LYS A 323 12.88 -25.83 0.76
CA LYS A 323 13.42 -24.63 0.13
C LYS A 323 14.30 -25.08 -1.04
N PRO A 324 14.19 -24.47 -2.24
CA PRO A 324 15.06 -24.82 -3.35
C PRO A 324 16.51 -24.51 -3.00
N ASP A 325 17.41 -25.42 -3.40
CA ASP A 325 18.86 -25.16 -3.34
C ASP A 325 19.17 -24.03 -4.33
N VAL A 326 19.80 -22.97 -3.83
CA VAL A 326 20.14 -21.78 -4.62
C VAL A 326 21.60 -21.88 -5.04
N THR A 327 21.84 -21.83 -6.35
CA THR A 327 23.17 -21.70 -6.91
C THR A 327 23.49 -20.23 -7.12
N LEU A 328 24.59 -19.76 -6.53
CA LEU A 328 25.05 -18.38 -6.74
C LEU A 328 25.92 -18.31 -7.98
N PRO A 329 25.69 -17.35 -8.89
CA PRO A 329 26.56 -17.13 -10.04
C PRO A 329 27.88 -16.50 -9.62
N ASP A 330 28.93 -16.75 -10.38
CA ASP A 330 30.21 -16.05 -10.25
C ASP A 330 30.05 -14.59 -10.72
N ARG A 331 30.42 -13.63 -9.87
CA ARG A 331 30.30 -12.19 -10.15
C ARG A 331 31.45 -11.41 -9.50
N SER A 332 31.76 -10.25 -10.04
CA SER A 332 32.66 -9.30 -9.38
C SER A 332 31.91 -8.55 -8.27
N PRO A 333 32.55 -8.31 -7.09
CA PRO A 333 31.94 -7.47 -6.05
C PRO A 333 31.89 -6.00 -6.49
N PHE A 334 30.87 -5.26 -6.05
CA PHE A 334 30.68 -3.85 -6.44
C PHE A 334 31.80 -2.92 -5.96
N MET A 335 32.59 -3.30 -4.99
CA MET A 335 33.77 -2.50 -4.61
C MET A 335 34.80 -2.35 -5.75
N LEU A 336 34.73 -3.21 -6.78
CA LEU A 336 35.51 -3.13 -8.00
C LEU A 336 34.81 -2.38 -9.14
N PHE A 337 33.69 -1.73 -8.88
CA PHE A 337 32.93 -0.99 -9.88
C PHE A 337 33.82 0.14 -10.47
N PRO A 338 33.71 0.46 -11.77
CA PRO A 338 34.58 1.41 -12.44
C PRO A 338 34.63 2.78 -11.75
N ARG A 339 35.84 3.31 -11.55
CA ARG A 339 36.05 4.66 -11.00
C ARG A 339 35.95 5.75 -12.06
N GLU A 340 35.97 5.35 -13.32
CA GLU A 340 35.82 6.26 -14.45
C GLU A 340 34.91 5.58 -15.49
N ILE A 341 33.94 6.29 -15.98
CA ILE A 341 33.04 5.90 -17.07
C ILE A 341 32.87 7.13 -17.96
N ASP A 342 33.17 6.98 -19.26
CA ASP A 342 32.98 8.03 -20.26
C ASP A 342 33.67 9.37 -19.88
N GLY A 343 34.88 9.31 -19.36
CA GLY A 343 35.65 10.47 -18.93
C GLY A 343 35.15 11.15 -17.66
N ARG A 344 34.11 10.61 -17.02
CA ARG A 344 33.56 11.09 -15.74
C ARG A 344 34.11 10.26 -14.60
N PHE A 345 34.45 10.92 -13.50
CA PHE A 345 35.01 10.28 -12.32
C PHE A 345 33.93 10.04 -11.26
N ALA A 346 34.00 8.87 -10.63
CA ALA A 346 33.07 8.43 -9.61
C ALA A 346 33.41 8.99 -8.22
N SER A 347 32.42 9.51 -7.52
CA SER A 347 32.39 9.64 -6.07
C SER A 347 31.47 8.56 -5.50
N PHE A 348 32.05 7.66 -4.68
CA PHE A 348 31.31 6.56 -4.06
C PHE A 348 30.73 7.00 -2.73
N GLU A 349 29.47 6.66 -2.50
CA GLU A 349 28.74 6.98 -1.29
C GLU A 349 28.31 5.70 -0.57
N SER A 350 28.55 5.63 0.72
CA SER A 350 28.08 4.53 1.55
C SER A 350 26.70 4.86 2.15
N LEU A 351 25.79 3.89 2.13
CA LEU A 351 24.49 4.02 2.79
C LEU A 351 24.68 4.09 4.31
N THR A 352 23.83 4.87 4.98
CA THR A 352 23.79 4.83 6.45
C THR A 352 23.38 3.42 6.93
N PRO A 353 23.85 2.97 8.11
CA PRO A 353 23.52 1.62 8.60
C PRO A 353 22.03 1.33 8.69
N SER A 354 21.22 2.35 9.00
CA SER A 354 19.76 2.24 9.04
C SER A 354 19.16 1.97 7.66
N VAL A 355 19.61 2.70 6.64
CA VAL A 355 19.14 2.53 5.26
C VAL A 355 19.63 1.20 4.68
N ALA A 356 20.89 0.82 4.90
CA ALA A 356 21.43 -0.46 4.46
C ALA A 356 20.67 -1.65 5.06
N LYS A 357 20.30 -1.55 6.35
CA LYS A 357 19.49 -2.58 7.02
C LYS A 357 18.08 -2.71 6.43
N VAL A 358 17.45 -1.59 6.07
CA VAL A 358 16.12 -1.59 5.43
C VAL A 358 16.21 -2.12 4.01
N LEU A 359 17.25 -1.73 3.26
CA LEU A 359 17.50 -2.21 1.90
C LEU A 359 17.69 -3.73 1.87
N GLY A 360 18.44 -4.30 2.83
CA GLY A 360 18.66 -5.74 2.94
C GLY A 360 19.39 -6.36 1.75
N ALA A 361 20.12 -5.56 0.94
CA ALA A 361 20.90 -6.04 -0.17
C ALA A 361 22.19 -6.72 0.34
N ASP A 362 22.61 -7.80 -0.35
CA ASP A 362 23.83 -8.52 -0.03
C ASP A 362 25.07 -7.74 -0.48
N ASP A 363 24.95 -6.99 -1.58
CA ASP A 363 26.00 -6.09 -2.09
C ASP A 363 25.36 -4.90 -2.80
N TYR A 364 26.00 -3.73 -2.80
CA TYR A 364 25.49 -2.56 -3.48
C TYR A 364 26.59 -1.61 -3.93
N VAL A 365 26.27 -0.76 -4.90
CA VAL A 365 27.07 0.40 -5.27
C VAL A 365 26.18 1.64 -5.34
N SER A 366 26.68 2.74 -4.80
CA SER A 366 26.15 4.10 -5.02
C SER A 366 27.31 4.97 -5.49
N ALA A 367 27.29 5.38 -6.74
CA ALA A 367 28.36 6.14 -7.35
C ALA A 367 27.82 7.32 -8.16
N THR A 368 28.29 8.51 -7.86
CA THR A 368 27.96 9.74 -8.59
C THR A 368 29.11 10.10 -9.51
N TYR A 369 28.85 10.06 -10.82
CA TYR A 369 29.80 10.36 -11.86
C TYR A 369 29.67 11.82 -12.29
N SER A 370 30.78 12.57 -12.23
CA SER A 370 30.85 13.97 -12.59
C SER A 370 31.96 14.21 -13.60
N GLY A 371 31.68 15.01 -14.65
CA GLY A 371 32.63 15.53 -15.65
C GLY A 371 32.86 17.03 -15.48
N GLN A 372 33.73 17.60 -16.32
CA GLN A 372 33.87 19.05 -16.41
C GLN A 372 32.65 19.64 -17.15
N ASP A 373 31.99 20.62 -16.53
CA ASP A 373 30.84 21.34 -17.09
C ASP A 373 29.58 20.50 -17.42
N GLU A 374 29.49 19.25 -16.91
CA GLU A 374 28.35 18.39 -17.11
C GLU A 374 27.62 18.07 -15.80
N ALA A 375 26.29 18.01 -15.86
CA ALA A 375 25.52 17.62 -14.70
C ALA A 375 25.79 16.16 -14.30
N PRO A 376 25.88 15.88 -12.99
CA PRO A 376 26.23 14.56 -12.51
C PRO A 376 25.15 13.52 -12.83
N VAL A 377 25.59 12.26 -12.97
CA VAL A 377 24.70 11.09 -13.02
C VAL A 377 25.08 10.14 -11.90
N ASN A 378 24.11 9.81 -11.06
CA ASN A 378 24.27 8.80 -10.02
C ASN A 378 23.79 7.44 -10.56
N ILE A 379 24.58 6.39 -10.34
CA ILE A 379 24.16 5.01 -10.49
C ILE A 379 24.05 4.37 -9.11
N PHE A 380 22.96 3.69 -8.87
CA PHE A 380 22.74 2.87 -7.69
C PHE A 380 22.31 1.48 -8.13
N VAL A 381 23.04 0.46 -7.65
CA VAL A 381 22.67 -0.94 -7.89
C VAL A 381 22.67 -1.67 -6.57
N ALA A 382 21.58 -2.34 -6.27
CA ALA A 382 21.44 -3.20 -5.10
C ALA A 382 21.25 -4.64 -5.58
N TYR A 383 22.16 -5.53 -5.20
CA TYR A 383 22.15 -6.93 -5.57
C TYR A 383 21.72 -7.82 -4.42
N TYR A 384 20.91 -8.81 -4.75
CA TYR A 384 20.37 -9.79 -3.82
C TYR A 384 20.73 -11.18 -4.29
N GLU A 385 21.46 -11.92 -3.47
CA GLU A 385 21.85 -13.31 -3.75
C GLU A 385 20.67 -14.27 -3.62
N ASN A 386 19.82 -13.99 -2.64
CA ASN A 386 18.65 -14.81 -2.36
C ASN A 386 17.43 -13.94 -2.04
N GLN A 387 16.42 -13.98 -2.90
CA GLN A 387 15.18 -13.23 -2.73
C GLN A 387 14.10 -14.02 -1.99
N SER A 388 14.46 -15.11 -1.27
CA SER A 388 13.48 -16.04 -0.66
C SER A 388 13.01 -15.67 0.75
N GLU A 389 13.76 -14.86 1.52
CA GLU A 389 13.51 -14.68 2.97
C GLU A 389 13.08 -13.25 3.39
N GLY A 390 12.32 -12.54 2.56
CA GLY A 390 11.89 -11.18 2.89
C GLY A 390 12.96 -10.10 2.58
N SER A 391 14.15 -10.51 2.18
CA SER A 391 15.15 -9.73 1.49
C SER A 391 14.88 -9.84 -0.01
N GLY A 392 13.92 -9.15 -0.52
CA GLY A 392 13.62 -9.14 -1.95
C GLY A 392 13.81 -7.74 -2.49
N ILE A 393 13.93 -7.64 -3.81
CA ILE A 393 13.92 -6.36 -4.49
C ILE A 393 12.64 -5.63 -4.10
N HIS A 394 12.78 -4.54 -3.35
CA HIS A 394 11.68 -3.63 -3.05
C HIS A 394 11.53 -2.65 -4.21
N SER A 395 10.30 -2.28 -4.53
CA SER A 395 10.08 -1.21 -5.49
C SER A 395 10.79 0.05 -5.01
N PRO A 396 11.58 0.72 -5.87
CA PRO A 396 12.23 2.00 -5.55
C PRO A 396 11.24 3.08 -5.12
N GLU A 397 9.97 2.96 -5.47
CA GLU A 397 8.90 3.83 -5.02
C GLU A 397 8.83 3.93 -3.49
N VAL A 398 9.24 2.88 -2.77
CA VAL A 398 9.40 2.88 -1.31
C VAL A 398 10.68 3.62 -0.88
N CYS A 399 11.71 3.61 -1.73
CA CYS A 399 13.04 4.17 -1.42
C CYS A 399 13.27 5.56 -2.04
N LEU A 400 12.51 5.94 -3.08
CA LEU A 400 12.64 7.26 -3.75
C LEU A 400 12.26 8.42 -2.82
N PRO A 401 11.23 8.33 -1.95
CA PRO A 401 10.87 9.41 -1.03
C PRO A 401 11.85 9.62 0.14
N VAL A 402 12.96 8.89 0.18
CA VAL A 402 13.93 9.03 1.28
C VAL A 402 14.60 10.40 1.24
N GLY A 403 14.68 11.05 2.39
CA GLY A 403 15.35 12.35 2.52
C GLY A 403 14.53 13.55 2.05
N GLY A 404 13.20 13.40 1.95
CA GLY A 404 12.28 14.49 1.60
C GLY A 404 12.12 14.70 0.08
N TRP A 405 12.53 13.72 -0.73
CA TRP A 405 12.16 13.66 -2.14
C TRP A 405 10.75 13.11 -2.29
N GLU A 406 10.00 13.60 -3.24
CA GLU A 406 8.64 13.16 -3.56
C GLU A 406 8.55 12.75 -5.02
N VAL A 407 7.74 11.73 -5.28
CA VAL A 407 7.50 11.25 -6.63
C VAL A 407 6.46 12.15 -7.29
N PHE A 408 6.85 12.80 -8.38
CA PHE A 408 5.97 13.67 -9.17
C PHE A 408 5.25 12.91 -10.30
N SER A 409 5.99 12.04 -10.99
CA SER A 409 5.44 11.14 -12.01
C SER A 409 6.23 9.85 -12.08
N ILE A 410 5.57 8.76 -12.51
CA ILE A 410 6.21 7.49 -12.87
C ILE A 410 5.49 6.96 -14.10
N ASP A 411 6.24 6.78 -15.18
CA ASP A 411 5.73 6.27 -16.44
C ASP A 411 6.68 5.22 -17.03
N PRO A 412 6.17 4.18 -17.69
CA PRO A 412 7.00 3.29 -18.50
C PRO A 412 7.67 4.07 -19.63
N TYR A 413 8.95 3.82 -19.86
CA TYR A 413 9.72 4.52 -20.88
C TYR A 413 10.68 3.54 -21.57
N GLU A 414 10.62 3.48 -22.90
CA GLU A 414 11.50 2.63 -23.70
C GLU A 414 12.86 3.31 -23.92
N VAL A 415 13.93 2.60 -23.65
CA VAL A 415 15.30 3.05 -23.87
C VAL A 415 16.01 2.17 -24.90
N ASP A 416 16.72 2.80 -25.86
CA ASP A 416 17.53 2.11 -26.84
C ASP A 416 18.98 2.03 -26.41
N MET A 417 19.38 0.82 -25.98
CA MET A 417 20.75 0.44 -25.59
C MET A 417 21.29 -0.64 -26.53
N SER A 418 20.93 -0.59 -27.83
CA SER A 418 21.32 -1.60 -28.85
C SER A 418 22.82 -1.73 -29.05
N ASN A 419 23.61 -0.74 -28.60
CA ASN A 419 25.08 -0.79 -28.57
C ASN A 419 25.65 -1.59 -27.37
N THR A 420 24.79 -2.13 -26.52
CA THR A 420 25.13 -2.97 -25.37
C THR A 420 24.43 -4.33 -25.48
N VAL A 421 24.73 -5.25 -24.55
CA VAL A 421 24.01 -6.54 -24.44
C VAL A 421 22.54 -6.38 -24.05
N TYR A 422 22.14 -5.19 -23.59
CA TYR A 422 20.81 -4.91 -23.10
C TYR A 422 19.76 -4.72 -24.23
N GLY A 423 20.18 -4.22 -25.38
CA GLY A 423 19.24 -3.95 -26.50
C GLY A 423 18.22 -2.85 -26.17
N VAL A 424 17.03 -2.97 -26.73
CA VAL A 424 15.90 -2.08 -26.43
C VAL A 424 15.09 -2.69 -25.30
N PHE A 425 14.78 -1.90 -24.25
CA PHE A 425 13.99 -2.37 -23.12
C PHE A 425 13.28 -1.21 -22.39
N ASP A 426 12.26 -1.57 -21.58
CA ASP A 426 11.51 -0.61 -20.81
C ASP A 426 12.15 -0.36 -19.44
N VAL A 427 12.15 0.90 -19.02
CA VAL A 427 12.49 1.35 -17.66
C VAL A 427 11.29 2.07 -17.05
N ASN A 428 11.24 2.15 -15.72
CA ASN A 428 10.39 3.13 -15.07
C ASN A 428 11.10 4.48 -15.09
N ARG A 429 10.51 5.45 -15.78
CA ARG A 429 10.94 6.83 -15.79
C ARG A 429 10.15 7.60 -14.74
N ALA A 430 10.83 8.07 -13.71
CA ALA A 430 10.22 8.86 -12.66
C ALA A 430 10.83 10.26 -12.60
N VAL A 431 10.00 11.25 -12.32
CA VAL A 431 10.46 12.57 -11.89
C VAL A 431 10.23 12.68 -10.40
N ILE A 432 11.29 12.96 -9.65
CA ILE A 432 11.23 13.22 -8.22
C ILE A 432 11.57 14.66 -7.93
N GLN A 433 10.97 15.20 -6.87
CA GLN A 433 11.08 16.61 -6.51
C GLN A 433 11.34 16.81 -5.03
N LYS A 434 12.21 17.74 -4.69
CA LYS A 434 12.45 18.22 -3.32
C LYS A 434 12.57 19.74 -3.33
N GLY A 435 11.57 20.43 -2.80
CA GLY A 435 11.45 21.87 -2.96
C GLY A 435 11.41 22.25 -4.44
N LEU A 436 12.34 23.10 -4.88
CA LEU A 436 12.44 23.52 -6.29
C LEU A 436 13.34 22.60 -7.14
N SER A 437 14.06 21.68 -6.51
CA SER A 437 14.97 20.79 -7.22
C SER A 437 14.22 19.58 -7.75
N LYS A 438 14.39 19.31 -9.05
CA LYS A 438 13.84 18.13 -9.71
C LYS A 438 14.96 17.21 -10.16
N GLN A 439 14.72 15.91 -10.09
CA GLN A 439 15.61 14.88 -10.63
C GLN A 439 14.85 13.91 -11.50
N LEU A 440 15.48 13.49 -12.57
CA LEU A 440 15.04 12.39 -13.40
C LEU A 440 15.63 11.09 -12.86
N VAL A 441 14.79 10.07 -12.76
CA VAL A 441 15.17 8.75 -12.27
C VAL A 441 14.73 7.70 -13.28
N TYR A 442 15.67 6.83 -13.69
CA TYR A 442 15.38 5.60 -14.40
C TYR A 442 15.66 4.43 -13.50
N TYR A 443 14.76 3.45 -13.42
CA TYR A 443 14.99 2.23 -12.67
C TYR A 443 14.27 1.03 -13.26
N TRP A 444 14.86 -0.14 -13.03
CA TRP A 444 14.30 -1.43 -13.42
C TRP A 444 14.80 -2.54 -12.50
N PHE A 445 14.19 -3.71 -12.62
CA PHE A 445 14.63 -4.93 -11.97
C PHE A 445 15.40 -5.78 -12.98
N GLU A 446 16.67 -6.01 -12.71
CA GLU A 446 17.55 -6.86 -13.51
C GLU A 446 17.61 -8.26 -12.92
N GLN A 447 17.14 -9.27 -13.66
CA GLN A 447 17.07 -10.64 -13.15
C GLN A 447 17.48 -11.63 -14.26
N ARG A 448 18.69 -12.16 -14.18
CA ARG A 448 19.13 -13.26 -15.03
C ARG A 448 18.84 -13.02 -16.52
N GLY A 449 19.27 -11.85 -16.99
CA GLY A 449 19.10 -11.40 -18.38
C GLY A 449 17.71 -10.87 -18.75
N ARG A 450 16.79 -10.67 -17.74
CA ARG A 450 15.49 -10.03 -17.94
C ARG A 450 15.44 -8.68 -17.24
N ARG A 451 14.87 -7.68 -17.92
CA ARG A 451 14.63 -6.32 -17.43
C ARG A 451 13.14 -6.15 -17.24
N MET A 452 12.74 -5.79 -16.04
CA MET A 452 11.33 -5.69 -15.67
C MET A 452 11.08 -4.38 -14.94
N THR A 453 9.97 -3.74 -15.28
CA THR A 453 9.51 -2.50 -14.63
C THR A 453 8.54 -2.78 -13.49
N ASN A 454 7.88 -3.93 -13.50
CA ASN A 454 6.87 -4.31 -12.53
C ASN A 454 7.43 -5.28 -11.49
N ASP A 455 7.35 -4.92 -10.21
CA ASP A 455 7.87 -5.71 -9.08
C ASP A 455 7.12 -7.02 -8.87
N PHE A 456 5.81 -7.05 -9.14
CA PHE A 456 5.02 -8.28 -9.09
C PHE A 456 5.49 -9.30 -10.13
N HIS A 457 5.72 -8.83 -11.37
CA HIS A 457 6.28 -9.68 -12.42
C HIS A 457 7.69 -10.16 -12.07
N ALA A 458 8.52 -9.28 -11.50
CA ALA A 458 9.85 -9.63 -11.02
C ALA A 458 9.82 -10.77 -9.99
N LYS A 459 8.92 -10.69 -9.00
CA LYS A 459 8.72 -11.72 -7.97
C LYS A 459 8.25 -13.05 -8.54
N ILE A 460 7.34 -13.04 -9.52
CA ILE A 460 6.92 -14.27 -10.22
C ILE A 460 8.10 -14.90 -10.97
N MET A 461 8.93 -14.08 -11.63
CA MET A 461 10.08 -14.59 -12.37
C MET A 461 11.17 -15.16 -11.44
N VAL A 462 11.34 -14.61 -10.23
CA VAL A 462 12.20 -15.23 -9.20
C VAL A 462 11.73 -16.63 -8.88
N LEU A 463 10.42 -16.81 -8.68
CA LEU A 463 9.85 -18.14 -8.42
C LEU A 463 10.09 -19.09 -9.60
N TYR A 464 9.77 -18.68 -10.83
CA TYR A 464 9.99 -19.49 -12.01
C TYR A 464 11.45 -19.92 -12.16
N ASP A 465 12.39 -18.99 -11.99
CA ASP A 465 13.81 -19.28 -12.15
C ASP A 465 14.38 -20.10 -10.99
N SER A 466 13.83 -19.99 -9.78
CA SER A 466 14.21 -20.85 -8.67
C SER A 466 13.95 -22.34 -8.96
N TRP A 467 12.83 -22.63 -9.66
CA TRP A 467 12.47 -23.98 -10.06
C TRP A 467 13.15 -24.41 -11.34
N ALA A 468 13.27 -23.51 -12.33
CA ALA A 468 13.78 -23.86 -13.65
C ALA A 468 15.32 -23.83 -13.74
N ARG A 469 15.97 -22.95 -12.96
CA ARG A 469 17.41 -22.65 -13.05
C ARG A 469 18.16 -22.84 -11.72
N GLY A 470 17.45 -23.04 -10.60
CA GLY A 470 18.05 -23.07 -9.26
C GLY A 470 18.66 -21.73 -8.84
N ARG A 471 18.22 -20.60 -9.44
CA ARG A 471 18.75 -19.25 -9.17
C ARG A 471 17.64 -18.32 -8.69
N MET A 472 17.98 -17.50 -7.68
CA MET A 472 17.07 -16.50 -7.10
C MET A 472 17.69 -15.10 -7.05
N ASP A 473 18.87 -14.93 -7.56
CA ASP A 473 19.62 -13.68 -7.54
C ASP A 473 19.01 -12.64 -8.50
N GLY A 474 19.28 -11.39 -8.23
CA GLY A 474 18.85 -10.28 -9.07
C GLY A 474 19.27 -8.93 -8.48
N ALA A 475 19.06 -7.89 -9.23
CA ALA A 475 19.41 -6.54 -8.80
C ALA A 475 18.31 -5.53 -9.11
N MET A 476 18.25 -4.48 -8.33
CA MET A 476 17.57 -3.24 -8.66
C MET A 476 18.62 -2.28 -9.19
N VAL A 477 18.43 -1.76 -10.40
CA VAL A 477 19.29 -0.79 -11.05
C VAL A 477 18.59 0.54 -11.14
N ARG A 478 19.23 1.62 -10.70
CA ARG A 478 18.67 2.97 -10.71
C ARG A 478 19.72 3.98 -11.17
N PHE A 479 19.33 4.86 -12.08
CA PHE A 479 20.08 6.03 -12.50
C PHE A 479 19.33 7.29 -12.09
N VAL A 480 20.06 8.33 -11.67
CA VAL A 480 19.49 9.62 -11.26
C VAL A 480 20.32 10.76 -11.83
N SER A 481 19.66 11.76 -12.39
CA SER A 481 20.30 12.99 -12.88
C SER A 481 19.44 14.22 -12.59
N PRO A 482 20.03 15.38 -12.24
CA PRO A 482 19.25 16.59 -12.02
C PRO A 482 18.59 17.08 -13.31
N ILE A 483 17.37 17.61 -13.19
CA ILE A 483 16.70 18.36 -14.23
C ILE A 483 17.07 19.83 -14.02
N ILE A 484 17.79 20.41 -14.96
CA ILE A 484 18.26 21.80 -14.90
C ILE A 484 17.29 22.66 -15.72
N ASP A 485 16.89 23.81 -15.19
CA ASP A 485 15.99 24.77 -15.83
C ASP A 485 14.66 24.19 -16.35
N GLY A 486 14.23 23.05 -15.76
CA GLY A 486 13.01 22.37 -16.16
C GLY A 486 13.13 21.56 -17.46
N ASP A 487 14.32 21.45 -18.05
CA ASP A 487 14.54 20.71 -19.30
C ASP A 487 14.69 19.20 -19.02
N GLU A 488 13.55 18.49 -19.03
CA GLU A 488 13.52 17.06 -18.86
C GLU A 488 14.15 16.33 -20.06
N ALA A 489 14.00 16.87 -21.29
CA ALA A 489 14.52 16.21 -22.50
C ALA A 489 16.06 16.18 -22.50
N ALA A 490 16.71 17.28 -22.07
CA ALA A 490 18.16 17.29 -21.87
C ALA A 490 18.62 16.31 -20.79
N ALA A 491 17.84 16.15 -19.73
CA ALA A 491 18.13 15.16 -18.68
C ALA A 491 17.98 13.73 -19.19
N ASP A 492 16.95 13.42 -20.01
CA ASP A 492 16.75 12.12 -20.67
C ASP A 492 17.93 11.78 -21.60
N LEU A 493 18.38 12.71 -22.44
CA LEU A 493 19.50 12.50 -23.33
C LEU A 493 20.79 12.21 -22.58
N ARG A 494 21.12 13.02 -21.59
CA ARG A 494 22.31 12.83 -20.72
C ARG A 494 22.30 11.47 -20.02
N MET A 495 21.14 11.10 -19.51
CA MET A 495 20.94 9.81 -18.80
C MET A 495 21.24 8.65 -19.74
N GLN A 496 20.61 8.64 -20.91
CA GLN A 496 20.77 7.57 -21.90
C GLN A 496 22.19 7.49 -22.44
N GLU A 497 22.86 8.63 -22.67
CA GLU A 497 24.25 8.66 -23.11
C GLU A 497 25.16 8.02 -22.08
N PHE A 498 25.06 8.41 -20.81
CA PHE A 498 25.82 7.79 -19.74
C PHE A 498 25.52 6.29 -19.58
N MET A 499 24.24 5.90 -19.68
CA MET A 499 23.83 4.49 -19.61
C MET A 499 24.48 3.63 -20.68
N ARG A 500 24.68 4.12 -21.92
CA ARG A 500 25.33 3.37 -23.00
C ARG A 500 26.74 2.91 -22.64
N HIS A 501 27.45 3.66 -21.78
CA HIS A 501 28.77 3.31 -21.29
C HIS A 501 28.72 2.50 -19.99
N ALA A 502 27.89 2.89 -19.05
CA ALA A 502 27.74 2.22 -17.75
C ALA A 502 27.25 0.77 -17.88
N LEU A 503 26.29 0.52 -18.79
CA LEU A 503 25.72 -0.81 -19.04
C LEU A 503 26.69 -1.79 -19.70
N GLN A 504 27.78 -1.33 -20.28
CA GLN A 504 28.86 -2.25 -20.76
C GLN A 504 29.61 -2.92 -19.62
N ALA A 505 29.70 -2.26 -18.46
CA ALA A 505 30.40 -2.79 -17.29
C ALA A 505 29.48 -3.66 -16.40
N LEU A 506 28.17 -3.36 -16.36
CA LEU A 506 27.23 -3.91 -15.39
C LEU A 506 27.11 -5.45 -15.41
N PRO A 507 27.19 -6.19 -16.54
CA PRO A 507 27.06 -7.66 -16.57
C PRO A 507 28.12 -8.41 -15.73
N ARG A 508 29.26 -7.79 -15.43
CA ARG A 508 30.27 -8.38 -14.55
C ARG A 508 29.84 -8.44 -13.09
N TYR A 509 28.93 -7.57 -12.71
CA TYR A 509 28.45 -7.37 -11.33
C TYR A 509 27.05 -7.93 -11.13
N VAL A 510 26.25 -7.94 -12.17
CA VAL A 510 24.89 -8.50 -12.20
C VAL A 510 24.83 -9.48 -13.38
N PRO A 511 25.14 -10.77 -13.16
CA PRO A 511 25.25 -11.76 -14.22
C PRO A 511 23.89 -12.18 -14.77
N GLU A 512 23.85 -12.43 -16.08
CA GLU A 512 22.70 -12.95 -16.82
C GLU A 512 22.34 -14.41 -16.48
#